data_d50a797c7c03a9f06c4bba7d56217c04
#
_entry.id   d50a797c7c03a9f06c4bba7d56217c04
#
_cell.length_a   1.000
_cell.length_b   1.000
_cell.length_c   1.000
_cell.angle_alpha   90.00
_cell.angle_beta   90.00
_cell.angle_gamma   90.00
#
_symmetry.space_group_name_H-M   'P 1'
#
loop_
_entity.id
_entity.type
_entity.pdbx_description
1 polymer ?
#
loop_
_entity_poly.entity_id
_entity_poly.type
_entity_poly.pdbx_seq_one_letter_code
_entity_poly.pdbx_strand_id
1 'polypeptide(L)'
;MKIKIHELLSLPLAALLLSTAFAAEPEWKEVTDAGQLFGLGEYAADWDAQTQTLRLYTDERGTLNEFRTIEHVLEQPQPTLLERDAYFLLPRDGKYAIFSRDGEQLTAYRYNGVEFYGDVAVGTFSPDDMTLWDADLIDLKTKKVIASSGAGEPIGVSPDERSFTVGDTVYDADGNILFQTEVGNIVSPEVRETAQGVLWIGSRDGKNALYYDNTCVSGQYDDIQPYDIGDTQLFTASSDGTEALMDTDGREITKTTGDIMLLASGLAAVTDGNTVTYWNQGGQAASFEQYAAVQCFVGEKTDAFDRVLVQTKAGKWGVVRQDGTVLLAPEFDGVTNVVGSNSLCVLQNGNTRQICNLDSGTALNIPAEGEIYTGEAFDVGTADEIACVVTLPNGVRTASLYDRNGTLLRENIRAAFRQNGQTLYAQVTEPAADGYTEVLTDEEGAILFAAPSGQMVTYVA
;
A
#
# COMPACT_ATOMS: atom_id res chain seq x y z
N MET A 1 -9.20 16.82 32.12
CA MET A 1 -8.57 15.48 32.18
C MET A 1 -7.08 15.75 32.06
N LYS A 2 -6.28 15.43 33.04
CA LYS A 2 -4.83 15.65 32.98
C LYS A 2 -4.25 14.57 32.07
N ILE A 3 -3.78 14.92 30.88
CA ILE A 3 -3.06 14.01 29.98
C ILE A 3 -1.60 14.07 30.40
N LYS A 4 -1.03 12.92 30.74
CA LYS A 4 0.41 12.86 31.03
C LYS A 4 1.14 12.78 29.70
N ILE A 5 1.96 13.78 29.41
CA ILE A 5 2.74 13.91 28.17
C ILE A 5 3.56 12.66 27.86
N HIS A 6 3.94 11.87 28.88
CA HIS A 6 4.78 10.71 28.61
C HIS A 6 4.13 9.64 27.72
N GLU A 7 2.83 9.66 27.47
CA GLU A 7 2.22 8.78 26.47
C GLU A 7 2.38 9.30 25.05
N LEU A 8 2.52 10.61 24.86
CA LEU A 8 2.63 11.25 23.55
C LEU A 8 4.08 11.61 23.15
N LEU A 9 4.94 11.86 24.15
CA LEU A 9 6.31 12.31 23.94
C LEU A 9 7.36 11.22 24.20
N SER A 10 6.93 10.01 24.49
CA SER A 10 7.89 8.93 24.79
C SER A 10 8.80 8.58 23.60
N LEU A 11 8.36 8.80 22.38
CA LEU A 11 9.06 8.33 21.19
C LEU A 11 10.05 9.34 20.57
N PRO A 12 9.69 10.60 20.35
CA PRO A 12 10.70 11.60 19.99
C PRO A 12 11.81 11.69 21.02
N LEU A 13 11.46 11.56 22.33
CA LEU A 13 12.45 11.51 23.41
C LEU A 13 13.35 10.27 23.35
N ALA A 14 12.81 9.10 23.06
CA ALA A 14 13.58 7.89 22.99
C ALA A 14 14.57 7.91 21.80
N ALA A 15 14.17 8.43 20.66
CA ALA A 15 15.05 8.58 19.51
C ALA A 15 16.12 9.66 19.70
N LEU A 16 15.83 10.74 20.41
CA LEU A 16 16.84 11.73 20.81
C LEU A 16 17.81 11.21 21.89
N LEU A 17 17.34 10.34 22.79
CA LEU A 17 18.18 9.69 23.80
C LEU A 17 19.21 8.74 23.17
N LEU A 18 18.89 8.11 22.02
CA LEU A 18 19.82 7.27 21.29
C LEU A 18 21.00 8.04 20.69
N SER A 19 20.80 9.31 20.32
CA SER A 19 21.87 10.17 19.78
C SER A 19 22.81 10.73 20.85
N THR A 20 22.45 10.64 22.14
CA THR A 20 23.22 11.18 23.26
C THR A 20 23.37 10.15 24.37
N ALA A 21 24.04 9.03 24.08
CA ALA A 21 24.38 8.05 25.10
C ALA A 21 24.86 8.72 26.38
N PHE A 22 24.14 8.49 27.49
CA PHE A 22 24.43 8.92 28.86
C PHE A 22 24.20 10.40 29.21
N ALA A 23 22.95 10.80 29.35
CA ALA A 23 22.66 11.95 30.21
C ALA A 23 21.21 11.94 30.69
N ALA A 24 21.07 11.94 32.02
CA ALA A 24 19.90 12.25 32.83
C ALA A 24 18.57 11.55 32.47
N GLU A 25 17.92 11.03 33.49
CA GLU A 25 16.52 10.56 33.39
C GLU A 25 15.66 11.62 32.69
N PRO A 26 14.78 11.23 31.73
CA PRO A 26 13.92 12.17 31.04
C PRO A 26 13.04 12.90 32.06
N GLU A 27 13.16 14.23 32.12
CA GLU A 27 12.25 15.06 32.89
C GLU A 27 10.91 15.13 32.15
N TRP A 28 9.94 14.39 32.61
CA TRP A 28 8.57 14.44 32.11
C TRP A 28 7.91 15.75 32.52
N LYS A 29 7.41 16.51 31.57
CA LYS A 29 6.59 17.68 31.86
C LYS A 29 5.12 17.32 31.77
N GLU A 30 4.36 17.71 32.77
CA GLU A 30 2.91 17.61 32.74
C GLU A 30 2.37 18.85 32.00
N VAL A 31 1.65 18.63 30.87
CA VAL A 31 0.92 19.69 30.18
C VAL A 31 -0.39 19.90 30.91
N THR A 32 -0.48 20.99 31.65
CA THR A 32 -1.60 21.24 32.58
C THR A 32 -2.79 21.98 31.96
N ASP A 33 -2.64 22.57 30.75
CA ASP A 33 -3.65 23.45 30.15
C ASP A 33 -3.82 23.24 28.63
N ALA A 34 -3.55 22.09 28.17
CA ALA A 34 -3.64 21.84 26.75
C ALA A 34 -4.94 21.19 26.36
N GLY A 35 -5.46 21.56 25.23
CA GLY A 35 -6.36 20.75 24.45
C GLY A 35 -5.80 19.33 24.27
N GLN A 36 -6.20 18.64 23.26
CA GLN A 36 -5.74 17.28 23.02
C GLN A 36 -4.43 17.34 22.21
N LEU A 37 -3.29 16.97 22.81
CA LEU A 37 -2.05 16.77 22.08
C LEU A 37 -2.17 15.53 21.19
N PHE A 38 -1.76 15.67 19.95
CA PHE A 38 -1.72 14.59 18.96
C PHE A 38 -0.51 14.78 18.04
N GLY A 39 -0.11 13.74 17.34
CA GLY A 39 0.98 13.81 16.38
C GLY A 39 0.52 14.40 15.05
N LEU A 40 1.38 15.22 14.48
CA LEU A 40 1.27 15.74 13.11
C LEU A 40 2.64 15.57 12.44
N GLY A 41 2.90 14.42 11.84
CA GLY A 41 4.21 14.09 11.32
C GLY A 41 5.25 14.02 12.44
N GLU A 42 6.39 14.69 12.27
CA GLU A 42 7.44 14.78 13.30
C GLU A 42 7.10 15.77 14.43
N TYR A 43 5.95 16.43 14.38
CA TYR A 43 5.57 17.46 15.33
C TYR A 43 4.51 16.98 16.30
N ALA A 44 4.55 17.48 17.52
CA ALA A 44 3.40 17.43 18.39
C ALA A 44 2.48 18.61 18.08
N ALA A 45 1.18 18.37 18.14
CA ALA A 45 0.16 19.38 17.89
C ALA A 45 -0.82 19.47 19.06
N ASP A 46 -1.27 20.68 19.33
CA ASP A 46 -2.33 21.01 20.29
C ASP A 46 -3.41 21.80 19.57
N TRP A 47 -4.65 21.31 19.64
CA TRP A 47 -5.79 22.02 19.10
C TRP A 47 -6.73 22.47 20.21
N ASP A 48 -6.90 23.78 20.34
CA ASP A 48 -7.81 24.41 21.27
C ASP A 48 -9.13 24.74 20.58
N ALA A 49 -10.17 23.98 20.90
CA ALA A 49 -11.51 24.17 20.34
C ALA A 49 -12.15 25.52 20.76
N GLN A 50 -11.74 26.14 21.88
CA GLN A 50 -12.32 27.39 22.34
C GLN A 50 -11.76 28.59 21.59
N THR A 51 -10.47 28.57 21.36
CA THR A 51 -9.78 29.62 20.59
C THR A 51 -9.69 29.32 19.11
N GLN A 52 -10.06 28.09 18.68
CA GLN A 52 -9.94 27.61 17.32
C GLN A 52 -8.50 27.72 16.79
N THR A 53 -7.55 27.36 17.65
CA THR A 53 -6.12 27.54 17.38
C THR A 53 -5.43 26.18 17.38
N LEU A 54 -4.64 25.92 16.34
CA LEU A 54 -3.75 24.78 16.26
C LEU A 54 -2.31 25.27 16.50
N ARG A 55 -1.65 24.67 17.50
CA ARG A 55 -0.24 24.96 17.82
C ARG A 55 0.60 23.76 17.43
N LEU A 56 1.70 24.01 16.76
CA LEU A 56 2.68 23.01 16.34
C LEU A 56 3.96 23.17 17.16
N TYR A 57 4.50 22.06 17.62
CA TYR A 57 5.66 22.03 18.51
C TYR A 57 6.74 21.11 17.94
N THR A 58 7.99 21.57 18.00
CA THR A 58 9.16 20.69 17.87
C THR A 58 9.59 20.22 19.24
N ASP A 59 10.08 18.98 19.31
CA ASP A 59 10.72 18.45 20.51
C ASP A 59 12.24 18.66 20.42
N GLU A 60 12.79 19.48 21.28
CA GLU A 60 14.23 19.62 21.45
C GLU A 60 14.62 19.07 22.80
N ARG A 61 15.09 17.80 22.83
CA ARG A 61 15.59 17.13 24.03
C ARG A 61 14.59 17.08 25.19
N GLY A 62 13.34 16.76 24.89
CA GLY A 62 12.28 16.67 25.87
C GLY A 62 11.65 18.00 26.25
N THR A 63 11.94 19.05 25.51
CA THR A 63 11.26 20.33 25.65
C THR A 63 10.46 20.63 24.39
N LEU A 64 9.14 20.79 24.56
CA LEU A 64 8.27 21.22 23.48
C LEU A 64 8.47 22.71 23.25
N ASN A 65 8.91 23.06 22.05
CA ASN A 65 9.04 24.43 21.61
C ASN A 65 7.96 24.72 20.57
N GLU A 66 7.03 25.60 20.88
CA GLU A 66 6.06 26.10 19.91
C GLU A 66 6.81 26.84 18.81
N PHE A 67 6.63 26.43 17.56
CA PHE A 67 7.24 27.11 16.43
C PHE A 67 6.20 27.72 15.48
N ARG A 68 4.96 27.26 15.53
CA ARG A 68 3.87 27.76 14.70
C ARG A 68 2.53 27.72 15.41
N THR A 69 1.76 28.80 15.26
CA THR A 69 0.34 28.85 15.62
C THR A 69 -0.47 29.15 14.36
N ILE A 70 -1.51 28.34 14.12
CA ILE A 70 -2.48 28.51 13.03
C ILE A 70 -3.83 28.88 13.65
N GLU A 71 -4.35 30.04 13.31
CA GLU A 71 -5.62 30.54 13.81
C GLU A 71 -6.79 30.12 12.91
N HIS A 72 -8.00 30.13 13.47
CA HIS A 72 -9.24 29.80 12.77
C HIS A 72 -9.31 28.36 12.25
N VAL A 73 -8.75 27.41 12.99
CA VAL A 73 -8.90 25.97 12.77
C VAL A 73 -10.18 25.52 13.47
N LEU A 74 -11.27 25.41 12.72
CA LEU A 74 -12.62 25.21 13.28
C LEU A 74 -12.83 23.77 13.81
N GLU A 75 -12.11 22.81 13.26
CA GLU A 75 -12.21 21.40 13.59
C GLU A 75 -10.83 20.82 13.88
N GLN A 76 -10.79 19.83 14.76
CA GLN A 76 -9.53 19.15 15.07
C GLN A 76 -9.01 18.41 13.82
N PRO A 77 -7.77 18.64 13.40
CA PRO A 77 -7.16 17.88 12.33
C PRO A 77 -7.10 16.40 12.66
N GLN A 78 -7.35 15.54 11.68
CA GLN A 78 -7.27 14.11 11.87
C GLN A 78 -5.85 13.63 11.59
N PRO A 79 -5.18 12.94 12.52
CA PRO A 79 -3.80 12.44 12.34
C PRO A 79 -3.66 11.47 11.16
N THR A 80 -4.72 10.74 10.83
CA THR A 80 -4.77 9.75 9.74
C THR A 80 -4.71 10.36 8.34
N LEU A 81 -4.82 11.68 8.21
CA LEU A 81 -4.68 12.39 6.93
C LEU A 81 -3.24 12.82 6.64
N LEU A 82 -2.30 12.42 7.47
CA LEU A 82 -0.86 12.63 7.25
C LEU A 82 -0.28 11.48 6.45
N GLU A 83 -0.66 11.38 5.20
CA GLU A 83 0.07 10.50 4.31
C GLU A 83 1.42 11.16 3.97
N ARG A 84 2.50 10.49 4.37
CA ARG A 84 3.90 10.76 4.00
C ARG A 84 4.53 12.05 4.54
N ASP A 85 4.53 12.25 5.86
CA ASP A 85 5.45 13.15 6.61
C ASP A 85 5.61 14.62 6.16
N ALA A 86 5.07 15.03 5.01
CA ALA A 86 5.34 16.34 4.42
C ALA A 86 4.15 17.31 4.45
N TYR A 87 2.92 16.80 4.43
CA TYR A 87 1.71 17.61 4.24
C TYR A 87 0.58 17.18 5.15
N PHE A 88 -0.32 18.08 5.52
CA PHE A 88 -1.53 17.77 6.27
C PHE A 88 -2.73 18.62 5.83
N LEU A 89 -3.92 18.16 6.19
CA LEU A 89 -5.18 18.81 5.84
C LEU A 89 -5.79 19.50 7.06
N LEU A 90 -6.20 20.73 6.90
CA LEU A 90 -7.02 21.42 7.90
C LEU A 90 -8.43 21.65 7.35
N PRO A 91 -9.46 21.29 8.14
CA PRO A 91 -10.85 21.51 7.75
C PRO A 91 -11.33 22.94 8.08
N ARG A 92 -12.19 23.47 7.24
CA ARG A 92 -12.98 24.67 7.50
C ARG A 92 -14.29 24.64 6.71
N ASP A 93 -15.43 24.73 7.38
CA ASP A 93 -16.76 24.77 6.75
C ASP A 93 -17.00 23.58 5.79
N GLY A 94 -16.55 22.38 6.19
CA GLY A 94 -16.67 21.14 5.39
C GLY A 94 -15.75 21.08 4.17
N LYS A 95 -14.76 21.96 4.06
CA LYS A 95 -13.74 21.97 3.02
C LYS A 95 -12.37 21.84 3.63
N TYR A 96 -11.43 21.27 2.90
CA TYR A 96 -10.02 21.12 3.29
C TYR A 96 -9.12 22.09 2.55
N ALA A 97 -8.09 22.55 3.25
CA ALA A 97 -6.91 23.16 2.66
C ALA A 97 -5.69 22.30 2.99
N ILE A 98 -4.72 22.27 2.09
CA ILE A 98 -3.46 21.56 2.26
C ILE A 98 -2.47 22.52 2.92
N PHE A 99 -1.76 22.02 3.92
CA PHE A 99 -0.69 22.71 4.63
C PHE A 99 0.59 21.91 4.51
N SER A 100 1.72 22.58 4.43
CA SER A 100 3.02 21.95 4.57
C SER A 100 3.25 21.54 6.02
N ARG A 101 4.20 20.65 6.23
CA ARG A 101 4.68 20.23 7.53
C ARG A 101 5.03 21.41 8.46
N ASP A 102 5.59 22.50 7.92
CA ASP A 102 5.91 23.70 8.68
C ASP A 102 4.68 24.58 9.00
N GLY A 103 3.47 24.12 8.67
CA GLY A 103 2.22 24.85 8.90
C GLY A 103 1.96 25.99 7.91
N GLU A 104 2.65 25.99 6.77
CA GLU A 104 2.35 26.94 5.71
C GLU A 104 1.14 26.47 4.91
N GLN A 105 0.13 27.34 4.72
CA GLN A 105 -1.01 27.04 3.89
C GLN A 105 -0.61 27.04 2.40
N LEU A 106 -0.81 25.89 1.73
CA LEU A 106 -0.45 25.69 0.32
C LEU A 106 -1.63 25.94 -0.61
N THR A 107 -2.85 25.63 -0.18
CA THR A 107 -4.07 25.81 -0.96
C THR A 107 -5.14 26.55 -0.19
N ALA A 108 -6.12 27.12 -0.88
CA ALA A 108 -7.33 27.63 -0.24
C ALA A 108 -8.19 26.49 0.31
N TYR A 109 -9.11 26.78 1.26
CA TYR A 109 -10.14 25.87 1.71
C TYR A 109 -11.16 25.64 0.60
N ARG A 110 -10.97 24.58 -0.19
CA ARG A 110 -11.76 24.34 -1.40
C ARG A 110 -12.20 22.89 -1.54
N TYR A 111 -11.37 21.94 -1.11
CA TYR A 111 -11.52 20.53 -1.42
C TYR A 111 -12.44 19.82 -0.43
N ASN A 112 -13.22 18.87 -0.93
CA ASN A 112 -14.03 17.96 -0.12
C ASN A 112 -13.24 16.68 0.23
N GLY A 113 -12.24 16.32 -0.58
CA GLY A 113 -11.30 15.24 -0.37
C GLY A 113 -9.97 15.57 -1.01
N VAL A 114 -8.89 15.03 -0.48
CA VAL A 114 -7.53 15.16 -1.01
C VAL A 114 -6.81 13.86 -0.84
N GLU A 115 -6.15 13.42 -1.90
CA GLU A 115 -5.24 12.27 -1.89
C GLU A 115 -3.83 12.75 -2.22
N PHE A 116 -2.83 12.23 -1.52
CA PHE A 116 -1.44 12.64 -1.67
C PHE A 116 -0.62 11.57 -2.40
N TYR A 117 0.21 12.00 -3.34
CA TYR A 117 1.11 11.18 -4.14
C TYR A 117 2.50 11.83 -4.15
N GLY A 118 3.23 11.69 -3.04
CA GLY A 118 4.48 12.41 -2.83
C GLY A 118 4.27 13.93 -2.74
N ASP A 119 4.87 14.67 -3.68
CA ASP A 119 4.75 16.14 -3.77
C ASP A 119 3.60 16.59 -4.69
N VAL A 120 2.75 15.67 -5.11
CA VAL A 120 1.54 15.94 -5.89
C VAL A 120 0.31 15.57 -5.07
N ALA A 121 -0.77 16.30 -5.23
CA ALA A 121 -2.06 15.96 -4.65
C ALA A 121 -3.18 16.01 -5.68
N VAL A 122 -4.17 15.15 -5.51
CA VAL A 122 -5.45 15.21 -6.21
C VAL A 122 -6.50 15.73 -5.23
N GLY A 123 -6.97 16.93 -5.45
CA GLY A 123 -7.99 17.58 -4.63
C GLY A 123 -9.36 17.55 -5.32
N THR A 124 -10.34 16.86 -4.74
CA THR A 124 -11.71 16.78 -5.27
C THR A 124 -12.61 17.84 -4.65
N PHE A 125 -13.46 18.47 -5.44
CA PHE A 125 -14.38 19.49 -4.96
C PHE A 125 -15.66 19.52 -5.80
N SER A 126 -16.76 19.97 -5.17
CA SER A 126 -18.01 20.25 -5.87
C SER A 126 -18.15 21.76 -6.03
N PRO A 127 -18.25 22.28 -7.26
CA PRO A 127 -18.35 23.73 -7.50
C PRO A 127 -19.64 24.35 -6.94
N ASP A 128 -20.76 23.61 -6.99
CA ASP A 128 -22.12 24.16 -6.73
C ASP A 128 -22.96 23.28 -5.80
N ASP A 129 -22.39 22.52 -4.88
CA ASP A 129 -23.07 21.48 -4.09
C ASP A 129 -23.87 20.46 -4.94
N MET A 130 -23.51 20.35 -6.20
CA MET A 130 -24.12 19.47 -7.18
C MET A 130 -23.50 18.07 -7.11
N THR A 131 -24.13 17.12 -7.75
CA THR A 131 -23.72 15.69 -7.71
C THR A 131 -22.45 15.37 -8.52
N LEU A 132 -21.92 16.33 -9.27
CA LEU A 132 -20.70 16.17 -10.06
C LEU A 132 -19.49 16.77 -9.32
N TRP A 133 -18.43 16.03 -9.28
CA TRP A 133 -17.19 16.40 -8.62
C TRP A 133 -16.15 16.76 -9.67
N ASP A 134 -15.54 17.93 -9.52
CA ASP A 134 -14.34 18.29 -10.24
C ASP A 134 -13.10 17.93 -9.42
N ALA A 135 -11.95 17.80 -10.06
CA ALA A 135 -10.70 17.54 -9.38
C ALA A 135 -9.57 18.42 -9.91
N ASP A 136 -8.67 18.83 -9.02
CA ASP A 136 -7.43 19.52 -9.34
C ASP A 136 -6.24 18.58 -9.10
N LEU A 137 -5.33 18.53 -10.07
CA LEU A 137 -3.98 17.99 -9.91
C LEU A 137 -3.08 19.14 -9.44
N ILE A 138 -2.43 18.99 -8.28
CA ILE A 138 -1.76 20.08 -7.58
C ILE A 138 -0.30 19.72 -7.36
N ASP A 139 0.62 20.55 -7.82
CA ASP A 139 2.03 20.52 -7.41
C ASP A 139 2.18 21.26 -6.08
N LEU A 140 2.49 20.54 -5.04
CA LEU A 140 2.61 21.05 -3.67
C LEU A 140 3.89 21.86 -3.45
N LYS A 141 4.95 21.61 -4.20
CA LYS A 141 6.20 22.39 -4.14
C LYS A 141 6.02 23.79 -4.70
N THR A 142 5.40 23.86 -5.87
CA THR A 142 5.17 25.16 -6.54
C THR A 142 3.85 25.82 -6.14
N LYS A 143 2.99 25.10 -5.38
CA LYS A 143 1.66 25.54 -4.92
C LYS A 143 0.71 25.89 -6.08
N LYS A 144 0.84 25.18 -7.18
CA LYS A 144 0.08 25.43 -8.40
C LYS A 144 -0.80 24.26 -8.76
N VAL A 145 -1.97 24.56 -9.27
CA VAL A 145 -2.77 23.59 -10.00
C VAL A 145 -2.10 23.33 -11.34
N ILE A 146 -1.72 22.09 -11.59
CA ILE A 146 -1.12 21.61 -12.84
C ILE A 146 -2.21 21.54 -13.91
N ALA A 147 -3.29 20.84 -13.57
CA ALA A 147 -4.44 20.65 -14.43
C ALA A 147 -5.72 20.47 -13.59
N SER A 148 -6.87 20.69 -14.20
CA SER A 148 -8.16 20.46 -13.56
C SER A 148 -9.03 19.60 -14.46
N SER A 149 -9.68 18.61 -13.87
CA SER A 149 -10.78 17.92 -14.54
C SER A 149 -12.08 18.69 -14.33
N GLY A 150 -13.03 18.53 -15.24
CA GLY A 150 -14.35 19.13 -15.14
C GLY A 150 -15.46 18.11 -15.40
N ALA A 151 -16.70 18.50 -15.09
CA ALA A 151 -17.89 17.73 -15.42
C ALA A 151 -17.95 16.30 -14.81
N GLY A 152 -17.31 16.08 -13.67
CA GLY A 152 -17.32 14.79 -13.00
C GLY A 152 -16.34 13.77 -13.54
N GLU A 153 -15.39 14.18 -14.38
CA GLU A 153 -14.30 13.31 -14.83
C GLU A 153 -13.24 13.20 -13.72
N PRO A 154 -12.90 11.99 -13.26
CA PRO A 154 -11.86 11.83 -12.26
C PRO A 154 -10.48 12.06 -12.86
N ILE A 155 -9.51 12.42 -12.02
CA ILE A 155 -8.09 12.33 -12.37
C ILE A 155 -7.66 10.89 -12.18
N GLY A 156 -7.15 10.27 -13.23
CA GLY A 156 -6.56 8.93 -13.14
C GLY A 156 -5.15 9.00 -12.53
N VAL A 157 -4.80 8.00 -11.72
CA VAL A 157 -3.47 7.87 -11.11
C VAL A 157 -2.90 6.51 -11.47
N SER A 158 -1.66 6.45 -11.97
CA SER A 158 -1.00 5.18 -12.29
C SER A 158 -0.70 4.38 -11.01
N PRO A 159 -0.63 3.04 -11.07
CA PRO A 159 -0.36 2.19 -9.91
C PRO A 159 0.96 2.49 -9.20
N ASP A 160 1.95 3.00 -9.93
CA ASP A 160 3.23 3.44 -9.39
C ASP A 160 3.21 4.88 -8.85
N GLU A 161 2.05 5.55 -8.91
CA GLU A 161 1.81 6.92 -8.45
C GLU A 161 2.71 7.98 -9.13
N ARG A 162 3.22 7.71 -10.33
CA ARG A 162 4.16 8.59 -11.05
C ARG A 162 3.56 9.35 -12.21
N SER A 163 2.40 8.92 -12.69
CA SER A 163 1.70 9.59 -13.77
C SER A 163 0.22 9.81 -13.47
N PHE A 164 -0.30 10.90 -13.99
CA PHE A 164 -1.65 11.40 -13.71
C PHE A 164 -2.36 11.74 -15.03
N THR A 165 -3.57 11.24 -15.19
CA THR A 165 -4.35 11.49 -16.40
C THR A 165 -5.45 12.50 -16.13
N VAL A 166 -5.48 13.56 -16.91
CA VAL A 166 -6.54 14.59 -16.89
C VAL A 166 -7.07 14.76 -18.31
N GLY A 167 -8.25 14.19 -18.58
CA GLY A 167 -8.87 14.23 -19.90
C GLY A 167 -8.03 13.53 -20.98
N ASP A 168 -7.50 14.29 -21.91
CA ASP A 168 -6.68 13.85 -23.04
C ASP A 168 -5.16 13.88 -22.78
N THR A 169 -4.75 14.22 -21.57
CA THR A 169 -3.34 14.49 -21.25
C THR A 169 -2.86 13.70 -20.05
N VAL A 170 -1.66 13.13 -20.13
CA VAL A 170 -0.93 12.47 -19.04
C VAL A 170 0.21 13.36 -18.59
N TYR A 171 0.30 13.58 -17.28
CA TYR A 171 1.32 14.37 -16.61
C TYR A 171 2.21 13.47 -15.75
N ASP A 172 3.48 13.84 -15.60
CA ASP A 172 4.34 13.29 -14.54
C ASP A 172 4.11 14.01 -13.19
N ALA A 173 4.81 13.55 -12.16
CA ALA A 173 4.76 14.15 -10.82
C ALA A 173 5.34 15.58 -10.73
N ASP A 174 6.09 16.02 -11.73
CA ASP A 174 6.63 17.39 -11.82
C ASP A 174 5.71 18.31 -12.67
N GLY A 175 4.59 17.77 -13.17
CA GLY A 175 3.61 18.52 -13.99
C GLY A 175 4.02 18.67 -15.45
N ASN A 176 5.01 17.92 -15.93
CA ASN A 176 5.33 17.89 -17.35
C ASN A 176 4.36 16.98 -18.10
N ILE A 177 4.02 17.34 -19.32
CA ILE A 177 3.21 16.49 -20.19
C ILE A 177 4.08 15.33 -20.70
N LEU A 178 3.72 14.10 -20.31
CA LEU A 178 4.31 12.88 -20.81
C LEU A 178 3.69 12.48 -22.15
N PHE A 179 2.38 12.62 -22.27
CA PHE A 179 1.64 12.26 -23.45
C PHE A 179 0.37 13.10 -23.57
N GLN A 180 -0.01 13.43 -24.80
CA GLN A 180 -1.30 14.05 -25.12
C GLN A 180 -1.85 13.45 -26.42
N THR A 181 -3.16 13.18 -26.44
CA THR A 181 -3.84 12.61 -27.61
C THR A 181 -4.82 13.60 -28.20
N GLU A 182 -5.05 13.49 -29.53
CA GLU A 182 -6.10 14.22 -30.25
C GLU A 182 -7.31 13.33 -30.57
N VAL A 183 -7.28 12.06 -30.16
CA VAL A 183 -8.24 11.04 -30.69
C VAL A 183 -9.41 10.76 -29.75
N GLY A 184 -9.34 11.13 -28.48
CA GLY A 184 -10.39 10.86 -27.49
C GLY A 184 -9.88 11.06 -26.07
N ASN A 185 -10.66 10.63 -25.10
CA ASN A 185 -10.26 10.70 -23.68
C ASN A 185 -9.41 9.46 -23.33
N ILE A 186 -8.42 9.66 -22.52
CA ILE A 186 -7.61 8.57 -21.94
C ILE A 186 -8.41 7.94 -20.80
N VAL A 187 -8.67 6.64 -20.88
CA VAL A 187 -9.50 5.91 -19.89
C VAL A 187 -8.65 5.37 -18.74
N SER A 188 -7.42 4.91 -19.06
CA SER A 188 -6.50 4.38 -18.06
C SER A 188 -5.31 5.31 -17.91
N PRO A 189 -4.88 5.63 -16.68
CA PRO A 189 -3.68 6.43 -16.44
C PRO A 189 -2.39 5.69 -16.84
N GLU A 190 -2.49 4.41 -17.14
CA GLU A 190 -1.36 3.60 -17.59
C GLU A 190 -1.08 3.83 -19.05
N VAL A 191 -0.10 4.68 -19.31
CA VAL A 191 0.45 4.92 -20.63
C VAL A 191 1.82 4.26 -20.69
N ARG A 192 2.06 3.45 -21.72
CA ARG A 192 3.32 2.71 -21.86
C ARG A 192 4.09 3.13 -23.07
N GLU A 193 5.31 3.58 -22.87
CA GLU A 193 6.26 3.71 -23.96
C GLU A 193 6.72 2.32 -24.45
N THR A 194 6.53 2.06 -25.72
CA THR A 194 6.97 0.84 -26.39
C THR A 194 7.83 1.18 -27.61
N ALA A 195 8.45 0.16 -28.22
CA ALA A 195 9.19 0.35 -29.47
C ALA A 195 8.29 0.76 -30.67
N GLN A 196 6.96 0.60 -30.53
CA GLN A 196 5.95 0.90 -31.55
C GLN A 196 5.28 2.26 -31.34
N GLY A 197 5.52 2.91 -30.22
CA GLY A 197 4.88 4.15 -29.79
C GLY A 197 4.30 4.04 -28.38
N VAL A 198 3.51 5.01 -28.00
CA VAL A 198 2.83 5.04 -26.71
C VAL A 198 1.54 4.22 -26.79
N LEU A 199 1.47 3.12 -26.01
CA LEU A 199 0.27 2.29 -25.89
C LEU A 199 -0.64 2.87 -24.79
N TRP A 200 -1.93 3.01 -25.08
CA TRP A 200 -2.93 3.53 -24.14
C TRP A 200 -4.35 3.06 -24.47
N ILE A 201 -5.25 3.16 -23.49
CA ILE A 201 -6.67 2.86 -23.68
C ILE A 201 -7.41 4.18 -23.84
N GLY A 202 -8.08 4.34 -24.98
CA GLY A 202 -8.89 5.51 -25.30
C GLY A 202 -10.37 5.23 -25.32
N SER A 203 -11.18 6.21 -24.94
CA SER A 203 -12.63 6.18 -25.08
C SER A 203 -13.09 7.17 -26.15
N ARG A 204 -13.92 6.66 -27.07
CA ARG A 204 -14.58 7.46 -28.11
C ARG A 204 -15.97 6.96 -28.34
N ASP A 205 -16.96 7.89 -28.35
CA ASP A 205 -18.37 7.59 -28.58
C ASP A 205 -18.92 6.51 -27.61
N GLY A 206 -18.41 6.48 -26.37
CA GLY A 206 -18.82 5.53 -25.33
C GLY A 206 -18.27 4.11 -25.51
N LYS A 207 -17.27 3.93 -26.37
CA LYS A 207 -16.56 2.66 -26.55
C LYS A 207 -15.07 2.86 -26.32
N ASN A 208 -14.44 1.85 -25.73
CA ASN A 208 -13.01 1.80 -25.44
C ASN A 208 -12.25 1.01 -26.51
N ALA A 209 -11.03 1.43 -26.80
CA ALA A 209 -10.13 0.75 -27.72
C ALA A 209 -8.67 0.94 -27.31
N LEU A 210 -7.77 0.04 -27.77
CA LEU A 210 -6.33 0.21 -27.63
C LEU A 210 -5.80 1.07 -28.78
N TYR A 211 -4.85 1.92 -28.43
CA TYR A 211 -4.18 2.82 -29.35
C TYR A 211 -2.66 2.73 -29.19
N TYR A 212 -1.95 2.84 -30.31
CA TYR A 212 -0.55 3.26 -30.34
C TYR A 212 -0.50 4.68 -30.88
N ASP A 213 0.02 5.61 -30.09
CA ASP A 213 -0.06 7.06 -30.36
C ASP A 213 -1.51 7.44 -30.75
N ASN A 214 -1.75 7.90 -31.96
CA ASN A 214 -3.07 8.24 -32.46
C ASN A 214 -3.71 7.14 -33.35
N THR A 215 -3.15 5.93 -33.36
CA THR A 215 -3.62 4.83 -34.19
C THR A 215 -4.38 3.80 -33.37
N CYS A 216 -5.67 3.62 -33.67
CA CYS A 216 -6.47 2.55 -33.06
C CYS A 216 -6.00 1.18 -33.57
N VAL A 217 -5.65 0.26 -32.67
CA VAL A 217 -5.12 -1.07 -33.01
C VAL A 217 -6.03 -2.22 -32.64
N SER A 218 -7.04 -1.99 -31.79
CA SER A 218 -8.01 -3.02 -31.41
C SER A 218 -9.42 -2.77 -32.00
N GLY A 219 -10.34 -3.70 -31.76
CA GLY A 219 -11.78 -3.46 -31.86
C GLY A 219 -12.26 -2.43 -30.84
N GLN A 220 -13.56 -2.11 -30.91
CA GLN A 220 -14.23 -1.24 -29.95
C GLN A 220 -15.05 -2.09 -28.98
N TYR A 221 -14.89 -1.82 -27.68
CA TYR A 221 -15.47 -2.58 -26.59
C TYR A 221 -16.24 -1.66 -25.63
N ASP A 222 -17.13 -2.22 -24.82
CA ASP A 222 -17.80 -1.49 -23.75
C ASP A 222 -16.82 -1.16 -22.63
N ASP A 223 -15.90 -2.09 -22.36
CA ASP A 223 -14.84 -1.91 -21.37
C ASP A 223 -13.55 -2.63 -21.81
N ILE A 224 -12.41 -2.06 -21.46
CA ILE A 224 -11.07 -2.68 -21.58
C ILE A 224 -10.36 -2.48 -20.26
N GLN A 225 -9.94 -3.57 -19.65
CA GLN A 225 -9.13 -3.54 -18.44
C GLN A 225 -7.69 -3.89 -18.79
N PRO A 226 -6.74 -2.99 -18.50
CA PRO A 226 -5.34 -3.33 -18.55
C PRO A 226 -5.05 -4.31 -17.43
N TYR A 227 -4.15 -5.22 -17.70
CA TYR A 227 -3.64 -6.08 -16.67
C TYR A 227 -2.15 -5.90 -16.60
N ASP A 228 -1.73 -5.18 -15.58
CA ASP A 228 -0.34 -4.95 -15.29
C ASP A 228 0.12 -5.89 -14.18
N ILE A 229 0.44 -7.10 -14.57
CA ILE A 229 1.15 -8.02 -13.70
C ILE A 229 2.55 -8.22 -14.30
N GLY A 230 3.50 -7.43 -13.86
CA GLY A 230 4.88 -7.47 -14.36
C GLY A 230 4.98 -7.04 -15.83
N ASP A 231 5.84 -7.71 -16.59
CA ASP A 231 6.03 -7.45 -18.03
C ASP A 231 4.89 -8.00 -18.92
N THR A 232 3.80 -8.46 -18.32
CA THR A 232 2.72 -9.09 -19.07
C THR A 232 1.80 -8.04 -19.64
N GLN A 233 1.58 -8.14 -20.92
CA GLN A 233 0.81 -7.21 -21.71
C GLN A 233 -0.40 -7.93 -22.28
N LEU A 234 -1.35 -8.27 -21.40
CA LEU A 234 -2.65 -8.78 -21.78
C LEU A 234 -3.73 -7.80 -21.33
N PHE A 235 -4.81 -7.77 -22.10
CA PHE A 235 -6.00 -6.99 -21.79
C PHE A 235 -7.20 -7.91 -21.80
N THR A 236 -8.14 -7.68 -20.89
CA THR A 236 -9.49 -8.19 -21.01
C THR A 236 -10.37 -7.11 -21.60
N ALA A 237 -11.23 -7.47 -22.52
CA ALA A 237 -12.18 -6.53 -23.14
C ALA A 237 -13.58 -7.15 -23.17
N SER A 238 -14.57 -6.37 -22.79
CA SER A 238 -15.95 -6.83 -22.79
C SER A 238 -16.82 -6.05 -23.79
N SER A 239 -17.69 -6.74 -24.49
CA SER A 239 -18.70 -6.15 -25.35
C SER A 239 -19.85 -7.12 -25.61
N ASP A 240 -21.09 -6.64 -25.54
CA ASP A 240 -22.29 -7.39 -25.88
C ASP A 240 -22.41 -8.74 -25.13
N GLY A 241 -22.01 -8.77 -23.86
CA GLY A 241 -22.07 -9.98 -23.01
C GLY A 241 -21.03 -11.04 -23.37
N THR A 242 -19.96 -10.65 -24.06
CA THR A 242 -18.78 -11.50 -24.32
C THR A 242 -17.54 -10.85 -23.78
N GLU A 243 -16.58 -11.68 -23.32
CA GLU A 243 -15.24 -11.25 -22.95
C GLU A 243 -14.19 -11.74 -23.94
N ALA A 244 -13.22 -10.93 -24.23
CA ALA A 244 -12.08 -11.23 -25.08
C ALA A 244 -10.77 -11.04 -24.30
N LEU A 245 -9.81 -11.94 -24.53
CA LEU A 245 -8.42 -11.78 -24.14
C LEU A 245 -7.66 -11.21 -25.32
N MET A 246 -6.95 -10.11 -25.13
CA MET A 246 -6.20 -9.42 -26.19
C MET A 246 -4.73 -9.27 -25.81
N ASP A 247 -3.87 -9.21 -26.84
CA ASP A 247 -2.48 -8.80 -26.70
C ASP A 247 -2.32 -7.27 -26.90
N THR A 248 -1.10 -6.78 -26.74
CA THR A 248 -0.75 -5.37 -26.92
C THR A 248 -0.94 -4.87 -28.37
N ASP A 249 -0.94 -5.75 -29.35
CA ASP A 249 -1.19 -5.38 -30.75
C ASP A 249 -2.71 -5.25 -31.04
N GLY A 250 -3.54 -5.39 -30.00
CA GLY A 250 -5.01 -5.32 -30.12
C GLY A 250 -5.63 -6.55 -30.74
N ARG A 251 -4.87 -7.64 -30.87
CA ARG A 251 -5.36 -8.89 -31.45
C ARG A 251 -6.10 -9.69 -30.38
N GLU A 252 -7.32 -10.12 -30.69
CA GLU A 252 -8.04 -11.09 -29.86
C GLU A 252 -7.31 -12.45 -29.89
N ILE A 253 -6.85 -12.91 -28.71
CA ILE A 253 -6.25 -14.23 -28.54
C ILE A 253 -7.34 -15.29 -28.43
N THR A 254 -8.38 -15.00 -27.63
CA THR A 254 -9.56 -15.83 -27.47
C THR A 254 -10.76 -15.00 -27.02
N LYS A 255 -11.95 -15.56 -27.14
CA LYS A 255 -13.21 -14.93 -26.75
C LYS A 255 -14.16 -15.96 -26.12
N THR A 256 -14.95 -15.53 -25.13
CA THR A 256 -15.90 -16.37 -24.43
C THR A 256 -17.18 -15.61 -24.08
N THR A 257 -18.28 -16.33 -23.81
CA THR A 257 -19.49 -15.78 -23.18
C THR A 257 -19.46 -15.96 -21.65
N GLY A 258 -18.44 -16.63 -21.11
CA GLY A 258 -18.16 -16.71 -19.70
C GLY A 258 -17.12 -15.67 -19.29
N ASP A 259 -16.39 -15.95 -18.23
CA ASP A 259 -15.45 -15.02 -17.61
C ASP A 259 -13.99 -15.30 -18.03
N ILE A 260 -13.19 -14.24 -18.10
CA ILE A 260 -11.74 -14.32 -18.25
C ILE A 260 -11.09 -13.81 -16.96
N MET A 261 -10.34 -14.68 -16.29
CA MET A 261 -9.58 -14.35 -15.10
C MET A 261 -8.09 -14.42 -15.40
N LEU A 262 -7.39 -13.32 -15.20
CA LEU A 262 -5.93 -13.31 -15.31
C LEU A 262 -5.34 -13.85 -14.01
N LEU A 263 -4.45 -14.83 -14.11
CA LEU A 263 -3.95 -15.59 -12.97
C LEU A 263 -2.57 -15.14 -12.52
N ALA A 264 -1.64 -15.02 -13.44
CA ALA A 264 -0.26 -14.59 -13.16
C ALA A 264 0.48 -14.37 -14.46
N SER A 265 1.41 -13.43 -14.51
CA SER A 265 2.39 -13.18 -15.60
C SER A 265 1.95 -13.60 -17.02
N GLY A 266 0.73 -13.23 -17.42
CA GLY A 266 0.20 -13.56 -18.73
C GLY A 266 -0.42 -14.93 -18.89
N LEU A 267 -0.75 -15.62 -17.82
CA LEU A 267 -1.64 -16.76 -17.84
C LEU A 267 -3.05 -16.30 -17.51
N ALA A 268 -4.01 -16.60 -18.39
CA ALA A 268 -5.43 -16.34 -18.19
C ALA A 268 -6.20 -17.65 -18.09
N ALA A 269 -7.17 -17.72 -17.17
CA ALA A 269 -8.19 -18.76 -17.14
C ALA A 269 -9.42 -18.25 -17.87
N VAL A 270 -9.83 -18.96 -18.92
CA VAL A 270 -11.01 -18.63 -19.72
C VAL A 270 -12.09 -19.66 -19.44
N THR A 271 -13.21 -19.20 -18.91
CA THR A 271 -14.36 -20.05 -18.58
C THR A 271 -15.37 -19.98 -19.72
N ASP A 272 -15.82 -21.16 -20.16
CA ASP A 272 -16.94 -21.31 -21.09
C ASP A 272 -17.88 -22.40 -20.57
N GLY A 273 -19.03 -21.99 -20.05
CA GLY A 273 -19.94 -22.87 -19.33
C GLY A 273 -19.28 -23.54 -18.13
N ASN A 274 -19.08 -24.84 -18.17
CA ASN A 274 -18.41 -25.63 -17.12
C ASN A 274 -16.95 -25.96 -17.43
N THR A 275 -16.41 -25.43 -18.52
CA THR A 275 -15.04 -25.73 -18.97
C THR A 275 -14.15 -24.53 -18.70
N VAL A 276 -13.00 -24.80 -18.10
CA VAL A 276 -11.95 -23.79 -17.90
C VAL A 276 -10.76 -24.21 -18.77
N THR A 277 -10.31 -23.27 -19.61
CA THR A 277 -9.09 -23.41 -20.43
C THR A 277 -8.10 -22.33 -20.03
N TYR A 278 -6.82 -22.60 -20.24
CA TYR A 278 -5.75 -21.69 -19.85
C TYR A 278 -5.05 -21.13 -21.10
N TRP A 279 -4.79 -19.84 -21.07
CA TRP A 279 -4.28 -19.10 -22.21
C TRP A 279 -3.14 -18.18 -21.82
N ASN A 280 -2.21 -17.93 -22.74
CA ASN A 280 -1.16 -16.92 -22.64
C ASN A 280 -1.05 -16.18 -23.99
N GLN A 281 -0.09 -15.26 -24.12
CA GLN A 281 0.13 -14.52 -25.37
C GLN A 281 0.36 -15.42 -26.60
N GLY A 282 0.95 -16.60 -26.38
CA GLY A 282 1.22 -17.58 -27.45
C GLY A 282 0.01 -18.43 -27.85
N GLY A 283 -1.09 -18.36 -27.13
CA GLY A 283 -2.29 -19.16 -27.35
C GLY A 283 -2.67 -20.05 -26.16
N GLN A 284 -3.36 -21.15 -26.41
CA GLN A 284 -3.83 -22.04 -25.35
C GLN A 284 -2.67 -22.75 -24.64
N ALA A 285 -2.60 -22.63 -23.32
CA ALA A 285 -1.60 -23.24 -22.46
C ALA A 285 -2.05 -24.63 -21.99
N ALA A 286 -1.99 -25.63 -22.87
CA ALA A 286 -2.50 -26.99 -22.62
C ALA A 286 -1.81 -27.71 -21.45
N SER A 287 -0.62 -27.28 -21.02
CA SER A 287 0.10 -27.86 -19.87
C SER A 287 -0.66 -27.79 -18.55
N PHE A 288 -1.66 -26.91 -18.44
CA PHE A 288 -2.47 -26.74 -17.22
C PHE A 288 -3.74 -27.59 -17.19
N GLU A 289 -4.15 -28.19 -18.30
CA GLU A 289 -5.38 -29.02 -18.39
C GLU A 289 -5.34 -30.29 -17.50
N GLN A 290 -4.16 -30.70 -17.10
CA GLN A 290 -3.97 -31.85 -16.21
C GLN A 290 -4.40 -31.58 -14.76
N TYR A 291 -4.47 -30.31 -14.36
CA TYR A 291 -4.79 -29.90 -12.98
C TYR A 291 -6.31 -29.78 -12.78
N ALA A 292 -6.75 -30.00 -11.55
CA ALA A 292 -8.14 -29.81 -11.15
C ALA A 292 -8.46 -28.35 -10.83
N ALA A 293 -7.46 -27.60 -10.36
CA ALA A 293 -7.55 -26.17 -10.12
C ALA A 293 -6.20 -25.49 -10.40
N VAL A 294 -6.28 -24.25 -10.87
CA VAL A 294 -5.15 -23.34 -11.05
C VAL A 294 -5.55 -22.01 -10.45
N GLN A 295 -4.71 -21.44 -9.58
CA GLN A 295 -4.99 -20.22 -8.86
C GLN A 295 -3.76 -19.30 -8.88
N CYS A 296 -3.98 -17.99 -8.72
CA CYS A 296 -2.88 -17.07 -8.52
C CYS A 296 -2.06 -17.45 -7.29
N PHE A 297 -0.75 -17.40 -7.44
CA PHE A 297 0.15 -17.36 -6.29
C PHE A 297 0.30 -15.89 -5.91
N VAL A 298 -0.61 -15.39 -5.08
CA VAL A 298 -0.74 -13.95 -4.80
C VAL A 298 0.37 -13.49 -3.87
N GLY A 299 1.30 -12.68 -4.41
CA GLY A 299 2.12 -11.77 -3.63
C GLY A 299 1.66 -10.33 -3.91
N GLU A 300 1.73 -9.45 -2.94
CA GLU A 300 1.26 -8.06 -3.06
C GLU A 300 2.17 -7.16 -3.91
N LYS A 301 3.32 -7.62 -4.36
CA LYS A 301 4.28 -6.86 -5.19
C LYS A 301 4.54 -7.53 -6.52
N THR A 302 4.53 -6.69 -7.55
CA THR A 302 4.40 -7.01 -8.97
C THR A 302 5.59 -7.66 -9.67
N ASP A 303 6.71 -7.94 -9.02
CA ASP A 303 7.97 -8.22 -9.72
C ASP A 303 8.25 -9.71 -10.05
N ALA A 304 7.39 -10.65 -9.69
CA ALA A 304 7.63 -12.07 -9.94
C ALA A 304 6.36 -12.92 -10.06
N PHE A 305 5.39 -12.49 -10.84
CA PHE A 305 4.13 -13.22 -11.04
C PHE A 305 4.20 -14.33 -12.08
N ASP A 306 5.33 -14.98 -12.23
CA ASP A 306 5.45 -16.13 -13.10
C ASP A 306 4.95 -17.44 -12.45
N ARG A 307 4.35 -17.37 -11.25
CA ARG A 307 4.01 -18.51 -10.41
C ARG A 307 2.52 -18.68 -10.22
N VAL A 308 2.06 -19.92 -10.32
CA VAL A 308 0.68 -20.28 -10.09
C VAL A 308 0.58 -21.48 -9.15
N LEU A 309 -0.42 -21.47 -8.29
CA LEU A 309 -0.81 -22.62 -7.48
C LEU A 309 -1.58 -23.60 -8.34
N VAL A 310 -1.21 -24.86 -8.30
CA VAL A 310 -1.90 -25.92 -9.02
C VAL A 310 -2.36 -27.01 -8.07
N GLN A 311 -3.57 -27.54 -8.31
CA GLN A 311 -4.08 -28.69 -7.58
C GLN A 311 -4.28 -29.88 -8.52
N THR A 312 -3.77 -31.03 -8.14
CA THR A 312 -4.04 -32.27 -8.87
C THR A 312 -5.48 -32.76 -8.64
N LYS A 313 -5.95 -33.64 -9.50
CA LYS A 313 -7.25 -34.35 -9.31
C LYS A 313 -7.32 -35.18 -8.02
N ALA A 314 -6.17 -35.47 -7.40
CA ALA A 314 -6.09 -36.12 -6.08
C ALA A 314 -6.16 -35.11 -4.90
N GLY A 315 -6.34 -33.80 -5.20
CA GLY A 315 -6.46 -32.76 -4.19
C GLY A 315 -5.12 -32.24 -3.65
N LYS A 316 -3.99 -32.66 -4.22
CA LYS A 316 -2.65 -32.20 -3.78
C LYS A 316 -2.22 -30.93 -4.48
N TRP A 317 -1.67 -30.01 -3.71
CA TRP A 317 -1.22 -28.68 -4.14
C TRP A 317 0.28 -28.62 -4.40
N GLY A 318 0.67 -27.81 -5.37
CA GLY A 318 2.04 -27.47 -5.72
C GLY A 318 2.12 -26.09 -6.36
N VAL A 319 3.32 -25.70 -6.83
CA VAL A 319 3.57 -24.44 -7.50
C VAL A 319 4.28 -24.70 -8.82
N VAL A 320 3.81 -24.07 -9.88
CA VAL A 320 4.42 -24.16 -11.22
C VAL A 320 4.60 -22.75 -11.78
N ARG A 321 5.49 -22.60 -12.74
CA ARG A 321 5.57 -21.38 -13.53
C ARG A 321 4.49 -21.37 -14.61
N GLN A 322 4.22 -20.19 -15.18
CA GLN A 322 3.26 -20.06 -16.28
C GLN A 322 3.64 -20.89 -17.54
N ASP A 323 4.92 -21.21 -17.72
CA ASP A 323 5.38 -22.10 -18.81
C ASP A 323 5.19 -23.59 -18.51
N GLY A 324 4.65 -23.92 -17.33
CA GLY A 324 4.46 -25.29 -16.84
C GLY A 324 5.65 -25.88 -16.09
N THR A 325 6.73 -25.13 -15.91
CA THR A 325 7.90 -25.59 -15.11
C THR A 325 7.49 -25.77 -13.65
N VAL A 326 7.71 -26.98 -13.12
CA VAL A 326 7.38 -27.32 -11.73
C VAL A 326 8.42 -26.71 -10.78
N LEU A 327 8.01 -25.79 -9.93
CA LEU A 327 8.84 -25.24 -8.85
C LEU A 327 8.68 -26.07 -7.57
N LEU A 328 7.46 -26.50 -7.29
CA LEU A 328 7.13 -27.34 -6.15
C LEU A 328 6.16 -28.42 -6.62
N ALA A 329 6.58 -29.68 -6.50
CA ALA A 329 5.73 -30.82 -6.91
C ALA A 329 4.40 -30.80 -6.16
N PRO A 330 3.27 -31.10 -6.81
CA PRO A 330 1.96 -31.04 -6.18
C PRO A 330 1.72 -32.29 -5.30
N GLU A 331 2.33 -32.29 -4.12
CA GLU A 331 2.34 -33.38 -3.14
C GLU A 331 1.75 -32.96 -1.77
N PHE A 332 1.45 -31.67 -1.59
CA PHE A 332 1.05 -31.09 -0.31
C PHE A 332 -0.47 -31.01 -0.15
N ASP A 333 -0.95 -31.08 1.08
CA ASP A 333 -2.38 -30.91 1.39
C ASP A 333 -2.82 -29.46 1.25
N GLY A 334 -1.88 -28.52 1.41
CA GLY A 334 -2.08 -27.08 1.19
C GLY A 334 -0.74 -26.39 0.89
N VAL A 335 -0.83 -25.34 0.09
CA VAL A 335 0.25 -24.40 -0.17
C VAL A 335 -0.35 -23.00 -0.12
N THR A 336 0.19 -22.15 0.72
CA THR A 336 -0.21 -20.74 0.80
C THR A 336 1.03 -19.86 0.67
N ASN A 337 0.91 -18.71 0.02
CA ASN A 337 2.01 -17.76 -0.03
C ASN A 337 2.26 -17.12 1.35
N VAL A 338 3.47 -16.66 1.57
CA VAL A 338 3.81 -15.76 2.67
C VAL A 338 3.45 -14.34 2.20
N VAL A 339 2.59 -13.64 2.96
CA VAL A 339 2.14 -12.30 2.60
C VAL A 339 3.33 -11.34 2.46
N GLY A 340 3.39 -10.61 1.37
CA GLY A 340 4.51 -9.73 1.02
C GLY A 340 5.69 -10.43 0.35
N SER A 341 5.61 -11.75 0.08
CA SER A 341 6.69 -12.49 -0.58
C SER A 341 6.24 -13.18 -1.86
N ASN A 342 7.07 -13.07 -2.90
CA ASN A 342 6.90 -13.80 -4.16
C ASN A 342 7.66 -15.14 -4.18
N SER A 343 8.53 -15.38 -3.21
CA SER A 343 9.40 -16.57 -3.18
C SER A 343 9.17 -17.50 -1.99
N LEU A 344 8.39 -17.08 -1.01
CA LEU A 344 8.13 -17.87 0.18
C LEU A 344 6.72 -18.41 0.20
N CYS A 345 6.57 -19.66 0.60
CA CYS A 345 5.27 -20.29 0.82
C CYS A 345 5.26 -21.13 2.10
N VAL A 346 4.07 -21.33 2.63
CA VAL A 346 3.81 -22.27 3.72
C VAL A 346 3.25 -23.55 3.14
N LEU A 347 3.94 -24.64 3.34
CA LEU A 347 3.54 -25.99 2.96
C LEU A 347 2.78 -26.64 4.11
N GLN A 348 1.70 -27.33 3.81
CA GLN A 348 0.93 -28.09 4.78
C GLN A 348 0.84 -29.57 4.39
N ASN A 349 1.17 -30.46 5.33
CA ASN A 349 0.94 -31.91 5.23
C ASN A 349 0.31 -32.38 6.54
N GLY A 350 -0.96 -32.77 6.50
CA GLY A 350 -1.72 -33.06 7.71
C GLY A 350 -1.68 -31.86 8.68
N ASN A 351 -1.15 -32.09 9.88
CA ASN A 351 -1.00 -31.05 10.90
C ASN A 351 0.38 -30.36 10.88
N THR A 352 1.26 -30.75 9.97
CA THR A 352 2.60 -30.16 9.89
C THR A 352 2.60 -29.00 8.90
N ARG A 353 3.12 -27.88 9.34
CA ARG A 353 3.36 -26.69 8.50
C ARG A 353 4.85 -26.40 8.42
N GLN A 354 5.30 -25.92 7.28
CA GLN A 354 6.71 -25.62 7.02
C GLN A 354 6.82 -24.46 6.03
N ILE A 355 7.74 -23.54 6.27
CA ILE A 355 8.03 -22.47 5.31
C ILE A 355 9.04 -23.00 4.29
N CYS A 356 8.80 -22.72 3.02
CA CYS A 356 9.66 -23.12 1.91
C CYS A 356 10.01 -21.90 1.06
N ASN A 357 11.27 -21.82 0.65
CA ASN A 357 11.71 -20.88 -0.36
C ASN A 357 11.63 -21.57 -1.74
N LEU A 358 10.76 -21.04 -2.61
CA LEU A 358 10.49 -21.60 -3.94
C LEU A 358 11.68 -21.44 -4.91
N ASP A 359 12.54 -20.42 -4.72
CA ASP A 359 13.69 -20.20 -5.60
C ASP A 359 14.79 -21.21 -5.37
N SER A 360 15.02 -21.56 -4.11
CA SER A 360 16.01 -22.58 -3.74
C SER A 360 15.45 -23.99 -3.60
N GLY A 361 14.11 -24.13 -3.52
CA GLY A 361 13.43 -25.38 -3.20
C GLY A 361 13.71 -25.88 -1.79
N THR A 362 14.21 -25.02 -0.89
CA THR A 362 14.64 -25.41 0.45
C THR A 362 13.60 -25.01 1.50
N ALA A 363 13.39 -25.92 2.44
CA ALA A 363 12.63 -25.66 3.63
C ALA A 363 13.42 -24.82 4.63
N LEU A 364 12.77 -23.82 5.21
CA LEU A 364 13.36 -22.99 6.24
C LEU A 364 13.08 -23.54 7.62
N ASN A 365 14.06 -23.48 8.51
CA ASN A 365 13.90 -23.93 9.90
C ASN A 365 13.27 -22.80 10.75
N ILE A 366 12.05 -22.43 10.40
CA ILE A 366 11.27 -21.39 11.09
C ILE A 366 9.98 -22.04 11.55
N PRO A 367 9.53 -21.82 12.79
CA PRO A 367 8.23 -22.26 13.24
C PRO A 367 7.12 -21.67 12.38
N ALA A 368 6.38 -22.51 11.67
CA ALA A 368 5.27 -22.07 10.81
C ALA A 368 3.96 -21.98 11.61
N GLU A 369 4.01 -21.34 12.77
CA GLU A 369 2.85 -21.13 13.64
C GLU A 369 2.23 -19.77 13.37
N GLY A 370 0.90 -19.66 13.53
CA GLY A 370 0.18 -18.43 13.29
C GLY A 370 0.09 -18.06 11.81
N GLU A 371 0.02 -16.77 11.54
CA GLU A 371 0.03 -16.17 10.19
C GLU A 371 1.46 -15.79 9.82
N ILE A 372 1.83 -15.97 8.56
CA ILE A 372 3.20 -15.74 8.10
C ILE A 372 3.22 -14.58 7.09
N TYR A 373 4.07 -13.61 7.38
CA TYR A 373 4.28 -12.40 6.57
C TYR A 373 5.77 -12.21 6.31
N THR A 374 6.13 -11.33 5.38
CA THR A 374 7.46 -10.70 5.45
C THR A 374 7.48 -9.66 6.57
N GLY A 375 8.66 -9.31 7.08
CA GLY A 375 8.79 -8.26 8.09
C GLY A 375 8.22 -6.93 7.62
N GLU A 376 8.37 -6.60 6.33
CA GLU A 376 7.82 -5.40 5.70
C GLU A 376 6.29 -5.45 5.63
N ALA A 377 5.69 -6.56 5.23
CA ALA A 377 4.23 -6.69 5.10
C ALA A 377 3.49 -6.65 6.46
N PHE A 378 4.18 -6.92 7.55
CA PHE A 378 3.66 -6.77 8.92
C PHE A 378 4.15 -5.48 9.61
N ASP A 379 4.91 -4.65 8.89
CA ASP A 379 5.48 -3.39 9.37
C ASP A 379 6.35 -3.51 10.65
N VAL A 380 7.10 -4.62 10.76
CA VAL A 380 8.02 -4.87 11.89
C VAL A 380 9.46 -5.13 11.46
N GLY A 381 9.73 -5.14 10.15
CA GLY A 381 11.04 -5.50 9.63
C GLY A 381 11.20 -5.16 8.16
N THR A 382 12.03 -5.93 7.48
CA THR A 382 12.34 -5.77 6.05
C THR A 382 11.65 -6.86 5.20
N ALA A 383 11.68 -6.68 3.87
CA ALA A 383 11.18 -7.70 2.93
C ALA A 383 11.99 -9.01 2.99
N ASP A 384 13.23 -8.97 3.51
CA ASP A 384 14.10 -10.13 3.65
C ASP A 384 13.90 -10.90 4.96
N GLU A 385 13.11 -10.38 5.86
CA GLU A 385 12.81 -11.00 7.16
C GLU A 385 11.43 -11.64 7.13
N ILE A 386 11.21 -12.61 7.99
CA ILE A 386 9.96 -13.39 8.08
C ILE A 386 9.35 -13.17 9.46
N ALA A 387 8.13 -12.66 9.47
CA ALA A 387 7.34 -12.41 10.66
C ALA A 387 6.31 -13.54 10.87
N CYS A 388 6.47 -14.31 11.95
CA CYS A 388 5.48 -15.29 12.41
C CYS A 388 4.56 -14.61 13.43
N VAL A 389 3.32 -14.36 13.04
CA VAL A 389 2.37 -13.54 13.80
C VAL A 389 1.41 -14.42 14.57
N VAL A 390 1.33 -14.20 15.86
CA VAL A 390 0.39 -14.88 16.76
C VAL A 390 -0.51 -13.86 17.46
N THR A 391 -1.72 -14.25 17.76
CA THR A 391 -2.65 -13.45 18.56
C THR A 391 -2.61 -13.96 19.99
N LEU A 392 -2.21 -13.12 20.92
CA LEU A 392 -2.20 -13.41 22.35
C LEU A 392 -3.64 -13.55 22.90
N PRO A 393 -3.85 -14.18 24.07
CA PRO A 393 -5.20 -14.36 24.65
C PRO A 393 -5.97 -13.06 24.89
N ASN A 394 -5.28 -11.94 25.05
CA ASN A 394 -5.85 -10.59 25.20
C ASN A 394 -6.21 -9.91 23.87
N GLY A 395 -6.04 -10.59 22.72
CA GLY A 395 -6.31 -10.07 21.38
C GLY A 395 -5.18 -9.26 20.76
N VAL A 396 -4.07 -9.06 21.45
CA VAL A 396 -2.90 -8.36 20.90
C VAL A 396 -2.17 -9.27 19.93
N ARG A 397 -1.86 -8.77 18.73
CA ARG A 397 -1.05 -9.48 17.74
C ARG A 397 0.43 -9.12 17.96
N THR A 398 1.26 -10.16 17.99
CA THR A 398 2.72 -10.01 18.09
C THR A 398 3.41 -10.87 17.05
N ALA A 399 4.58 -10.44 16.60
CA ALA A 399 5.40 -11.16 15.65
C ALA A 399 6.70 -11.64 16.29
N SER A 400 7.11 -12.85 15.91
CA SER A 400 8.51 -13.30 16.05
C SER A 400 9.19 -13.14 14.69
N LEU A 401 10.28 -12.39 14.65
CA LEU A 401 11.01 -12.02 13.44
C LEU A 401 12.22 -12.93 13.24
N TYR A 402 12.35 -13.49 12.04
CA TYR A 402 13.44 -14.39 11.66
C TYR A 402 14.15 -13.89 10.41
N ASP A 403 15.44 -14.17 10.29
CA ASP A 403 16.15 -14.03 9.02
C ASP A 403 15.78 -15.17 8.04
N ARG A 404 16.22 -15.05 6.77
CA ARG A 404 15.97 -16.07 5.74
C ARG A 404 16.69 -17.41 5.99
N ASN A 405 17.58 -17.50 6.97
CA ASN A 405 18.22 -18.75 7.38
C ASN A 405 17.48 -19.43 8.52
N GLY A 406 16.44 -18.81 9.07
CA GLY A 406 15.67 -19.29 10.20
C GLY A 406 16.26 -18.90 11.55
N THR A 407 17.17 -17.93 11.61
CA THR A 407 17.68 -17.40 12.86
C THR A 407 16.66 -16.44 13.45
N LEU A 408 16.27 -16.66 14.69
CA LEU A 408 15.39 -15.74 15.42
C LEU A 408 16.14 -14.44 15.69
N LEU A 409 15.59 -13.34 15.20
CA LEU A 409 16.11 -12.00 15.38
C LEU A 409 15.46 -11.32 16.59
N ARG A 410 14.14 -11.43 16.72
CA ARG A 410 13.36 -10.81 17.79
C ARG A 410 12.09 -11.59 18.08
N GLU A 411 11.55 -11.45 19.30
CA GLU A 411 10.31 -12.07 19.72
C GLU A 411 9.30 -11.02 20.21
N ASN A 412 8.03 -11.37 20.09
CA ASN A 412 6.90 -10.61 20.68
C ASN A 412 6.86 -9.13 20.26
N ILE A 413 7.26 -8.82 19.03
CA ILE A 413 7.19 -7.47 18.49
C ILE A 413 5.72 -7.17 18.17
N ARG A 414 5.18 -6.09 18.72
CA ARG A 414 3.85 -5.58 18.35
C ARG A 414 3.93 -4.53 17.23
N ALA A 415 4.94 -3.68 17.28
CA ALA A 415 5.15 -2.63 16.28
C ALA A 415 6.63 -2.30 16.15
N ALA A 416 7.04 -1.80 14.99
CA ALA A 416 8.35 -1.20 14.77
C ALA A 416 8.18 0.26 14.34
N PHE A 417 9.11 1.10 14.72
CA PHE A 417 9.10 2.53 14.44
C PHE A 417 10.43 2.92 13.82
N ARG A 418 10.40 3.52 12.64
CA ARG A 418 11.60 3.94 11.93
C ARG A 418 11.78 5.44 12.07
N GLN A 419 12.89 5.86 12.69
CA GLN A 419 13.21 7.27 12.85
C GLN A 419 14.72 7.50 12.66
N ASN A 420 15.08 8.49 11.85
CA ASN A 420 16.48 8.89 11.61
C ASN A 420 17.42 7.73 11.24
N GLY A 421 16.92 6.74 10.49
CA GLY A 421 17.70 5.57 10.06
C GLY A 421 17.88 4.50 11.13
N GLN A 422 17.22 4.63 12.27
CA GLN A 422 17.17 3.62 13.35
C GLN A 422 15.78 3.01 13.43
N THR A 423 15.69 1.75 13.84
CA THR A 423 14.43 1.07 14.09
C THR A 423 14.28 0.82 15.59
N LEU A 424 13.16 1.24 16.14
CA LEU A 424 12.76 0.96 17.51
C LEU A 424 11.64 -0.07 17.52
N TYR A 425 11.60 -0.96 18.49
CA TYR A 425 10.60 -2.02 18.56
C TYR A 425 9.79 -1.92 19.86
N ALA A 426 8.46 -1.89 19.72
CA ALA A 426 7.57 -2.12 20.84
C ALA A 426 7.41 -3.64 21.03
N GLN A 427 7.95 -4.17 22.12
CA GLN A 427 7.92 -5.59 22.45
C GLN A 427 7.02 -5.85 23.65
N VAL A 428 6.17 -6.87 23.54
CA VAL A 428 5.34 -7.33 24.66
C VAL A 428 6.21 -8.26 25.51
N THR A 429 6.44 -7.85 26.76
CA THR A 429 7.05 -8.71 27.78
C THR A 429 5.97 -9.56 28.45
N GLU A 430 6.36 -10.55 29.28
CA GLU A 430 5.46 -11.54 29.88
C GLU A 430 4.13 -10.95 30.36
N PRO A 431 3.01 -11.62 30.06
CA PRO A 431 1.72 -11.15 30.48
C PRO A 431 1.68 -11.11 32.03
N ALA A 432 1.60 -9.92 32.58
CA ALA A 432 1.26 -9.74 33.98
C ALA A 432 -0.20 -10.17 34.22
N ALA A 433 -0.52 -10.55 35.45
CA ALA A 433 -1.88 -10.98 35.81
C ALA A 433 -2.97 -9.93 35.43
N ASP A 434 -2.57 -8.68 35.26
CA ASP A 434 -3.43 -7.51 35.01
C ASP A 434 -3.36 -7.00 33.55
N GLY A 435 -2.72 -7.75 32.65
CA GLY A 435 -2.51 -7.33 31.28
C GLY A 435 -1.14 -7.72 30.75
N TYR A 436 -0.60 -6.92 29.84
CA TYR A 436 0.77 -7.07 29.33
C TYR A 436 1.58 -5.81 29.63
N THR A 437 2.88 -5.97 29.72
CA THR A 437 3.82 -4.86 29.81
C THR A 437 4.52 -4.74 28.46
N GLU A 438 4.63 -3.53 27.98
CA GLU A 438 5.33 -3.25 26.73
C GLU A 438 6.60 -2.50 27.01
N VAL A 439 7.67 -2.87 26.33
CA VAL A 439 8.97 -2.18 26.36
C VAL A 439 9.33 -1.67 24.98
N LEU A 440 9.96 -0.52 24.91
CA LEU A 440 10.58 0.00 23.71
C LEU A 440 12.06 -0.41 23.73
N THR A 441 12.52 -1.05 22.67
CA THR A 441 13.93 -1.46 22.53
C THR A 441 14.54 -0.88 21.27
N ASP A 442 15.87 -0.71 21.26
CA ASP A 442 16.64 -0.42 20.06
C ASP A 442 16.92 -1.69 19.22
N GLU A 443 17.70 -1.52 18.15
CA GLU A 443 18.09 -2.62 17.26
C GLU A 443 19.00 -3.65 17.95
N GLU A 444 19.73 -3.28 18.98
CA GLU A 444 20.57 -4.16 19.80
C GLU A 444 19.78 -4.88 20.90
N GLY A 445 18.51 -4.49 21.13
CA GLY A 445 17.64 -5.06 22.15
C GLY A 445 17.80 -4.41 23.54
N ALA A 446 18.48 -3.26 23.63
CA ALA A 446 18.53 -2.50 24.88
C ALA A 446 17.19 -1.85 25.15
N ILE A 447 16.68 -1.99 26.39
CA ILE A 447 15.40 -1.39 26.79
C ILE A 447 15.62 0.11 27.01
N LEU A 448 14.92 0.90 26.19
CA LEU A 448 14.95 2.36 26.25
C LEU A 448 13.85 2.89 27.16
N PHE A 449 12.70 2.22 27.15
CA PHE A 449 11.53 2.62 27.94
C PHE A 449 10.69 1.38 28.29
N ALA A 450 10.06 1.39 29.45
CA ALA A 450 9.07 0.40 29.83
C ALA A 450 7.74 1.09 30.13
N ALA A 451 6.69 0.73 29.41
CA ALA A 451 5.37 1.28 29.65
C ALA A 451 4.81 0.74 30.98
N PRO A 452 4.00 1.52 31.71
CA PRO A 452 3.23 1.00 32.83
C PRO A 452 2.33 -0.16 32.40
N SER A 453 2.07 -1.11 33.32
CA SER A 453 1.24 -2.29 33.03
C SER A 453 -0.11 -1.88 32.42
N GLY A 454 -0.49 -2.54 31.32
CA GLY A 454 -1.72 -2.27 30.58
C GLY A 454 -1.69 -1.05 29.65
N GLN A 455 -0.54 -0.42 29.48
CA GLN A 455 -0.34 0.68 28.50
C GLN A 455 0.50 0.22 27.32
N MET A 456 0.13 0.70 26.13
CA MET A 456 0.87 0.46 24.88
C MET A 456 1.81 1.62 24.59
N VAL A 457 2.96 1.30 24.01
CA VAL A 457 3.84 2.28 23.39
C VAL A 457 3.27 2.60 22.00
N THR A 458 2.88 3.84 21.80
CA THR A 458 2.41 4.33 20.48
C THR A 458 3.41 5.34 19.93
N TYR A 459 3.73 5.19 18.67
CA TYR A 459 4.46 6.21 17.93
C TYR A 459 3.46 7.27 17.44
N VAL A 460 3.81 8.49 17.72
CA VAL A 460 3.14 9.64 17.14
C VAL A 460 4.15 10.22 16.16
N ALA A 461 4.00 9.83 14.87
CA ALA A 461 4.82 10.33 13.79
C ALA A 461 4.44 11.75 13.45
#